data_57d93fc3edfa935e33fb4667eeb50d00
#
_entry.id   57d93fc3edfa935e33fb4667eeb50d00
#
_cell.length_a   1.000
_cell.length_b   1.000
_cell.length_c   1.000
_cell.angle_alpha   90.00
_cell.angle_beta   90.00
_cell.angle_gamma   90.00
#
_symmetry.space_group_name_H-M   'P 1'
#
loop_
_entity.id
_entity.type
_entity.pdbx_description
1 polymer ?
#
loop_
_entity_poly.entity_id
_entity_poly.type
_entity_poly.pdbx_seq_one_letter_code
_entity_poly.pdbx_strand_id
1 'polypeptide(L)'
;MRYAVRRMTERAAYTEERDAAGFVLAGGQSSRMGRDKALLPFAGEPLIAHAVSILLEAGLAVAIAGASSSARTSLAAYAPVVEDSQPGLGPLSGICTAMAGTSARFAVFLPVDLPLLPPSLIAYLLHHASITGHAVTVPSMNGFIQTFPAVLERSALPELQNELHSGQRGCFSAFRAAADGLSQPIAGLDVELLAQSGQISHPLGLPPVRWFHNVNTVQDLHRAEALWSHAIA
;
A
#
# COMPACT_ATOMS: atom_id res chain seq x y z
N MET A 1 9.37 -7.80 -20.23
CA MET A 1 9.19 -7.26 -18.88
C MET A 1 10.46 -6.64 -18.26
N ARG A 2 11.65 -7.27 -18.27
CA ARG A 2 12.92 -6.65 -17.82
C ARG A 2 13.30 -5.30 -18.50
N TYR A 3 12.86 -5.05 -19.74
CA TYR A 3 13.12 -3.81 -20.48
C TYR A 3 12.27 -2.60 -20.02
N ALA A 4 11.07 -2.84 -19.49
CA ALA A 4 10.19 -1.77 -19.00
C ALA A 4 10.67 -1.19 -17.67
N VAL A 5 11.15 -2.04 -16.76
CA VAL A 5 11.68 -1.62 -15.44
C VAL A 5 12.92 -0.74 -15.61
N ARG A 6 13.82 -1.05 -16.56
CA ARG A 6 15.06 -0.28 -16.80
C ARG A 6 14.79 1.12 -17.37
N ARG A 7 13.77 1.30 -18.21
CA ARG A 7 13.37 2.63 -18.73
C ARG A 7 12.66 3.50 -17.70
N MET A 8 12.00 2.91 -16.69
CA MET A 8 11.31 3.66 -15.65
C MET A 8 12.27 4.18 -14.57
N THR A 9 13.36 3.47 -14.28
CA THR A 9 14.43 3.95 -13.38
C THR A 9 15.20 5.13 -13.92
N GLU A 10 15.39 5.24 -15.24
CA GLU A 10 16.09 6.38 -15.87
C GLU A 10 15.20 7.64 -15.97
N ARG A 11 13.86 7.51 -15.92
CA ARG A 11 12.93 8.64 -15.87
C ARG A 11 12.78 9.27 -14.47
N ALA A 12 13.26 8.59 -13.44
CA ALA A 12 13.18 9.04 -12.04
C ALA A 12 14.20 10.12 -11.64
N ALA A 13 15.06 10.58 -12.59
CA ALA A 13 16.09 11.57 -12.32
C ALA A 13 15.67 13.04 -12.57
N TYR A 14 14.40 13.31 -12.84
CA TYR A 14 13.89 14.69 -12.85
C TYR A 14 13.22 14.99 -11.50
N THR A 15 13.89 15.78 -10.70
CA THR A 15 13.46 16.38 -9.43
C THR A 15 12.36 17.43 -9.65
N GLU A 16 11.17 17.02 -10.05
CA GLU A 16 9.97 17.74 -9.66
C GLU A 16 9.56 17.16 -8.29
N GLU A 17 9.30 18.03 -7.31
CA GLU A 17 8.71 17.64 -6.02
C GLU A 17 7.42 16.90 -6.32
N ARG A 18 7.47 15.56 -6.30
CA ARG A 18 6.27 14.76 -6.52
C ARG A 18 5.41 14.93 -5.28
N ASP A 19 4.18 15.42 -5.48
CA ASP A 19 3.22 15.66 -4.40
C ASP A 19 2.84 14.37 -3.66
N ALA A 20 3.19 13.20 -4.19
CA ALA A 20 2.90 11.89 -3.60
C ALA A 20 4.02 10.86 -3.77
N ALA A 21 4.20 10.01 -2.76
CA ALA A 21 5.10 8.86 -2.75
C ALA A 21 4.36 7.57 -2.37
N GLY A 22 4.72 6.45 -2.99
CA GLY A 22 4.17 5.12 -2.74
C GLY A 22 5.08 4.28 -1.86
N PHE A 23 4.49 3.56 -0.90
CA PHE A 23 5.21 2.69 0.00
C PHE A 23 4.56 1.31 0.07
N VAL A 24 5.31 0.27 -0.30
CA VAL A 24 4.87 -1.11 -0.07
C VAL A 24 5.21 -1.50 1.37
N LEU A 25 4.22 -1.91 2.15
CA LEU A 25 4.42 -2.44 3.49
C LEU A 25 4.79 -3.93 3.40
N ALA A 26 6.07 -4.22 3.58
CA ALA A 26 6.60 -5.58 3.53
C ALA A 26 6.86 -6.19 4.92
N GLY A 27 6.50 -5.51 6.00
CA GLY A 27 6.67 -5.94 7.38
C GLY A 27 5.49 -6.78 7.89
N GLY A 28 5.81 -7.68 8.78
CA GLY A 28 4.86 -8.53 9.49
C GLY A 28 5.57 -9.82 9.91
N GLN A 29 5.23 -10.37 11.08
CA GLN A 29 5.78 -11.66 11.52
C GLN A 29 5.19 -12.78 10.65
N SER A 30 5.82 -13.06 9.50
CA SER A 30 5.48 -14.16 8.59
C SER A 30 5.91 -15.54 9.15
N SER A 31 5.89 -15.70 10.48
CA SER A 31 6.31 -16.94 11.17
C SER A 31 5.49 -18.18 10.78
N ARG A 32 4.28 -17.96 10.22
CA ARG A 32 3.36 -19.06 9.86
C ARG A 32 3.67 -19.74 8.53
N MET A 33 4.46 -19.12 7.64
CA MET A 33 4.76 -19.66 6.30
C MET A 33 6.24 -20.06 6.12
N GLY A 34 7.09 -19.92 7.15
CA GLY A 34 8.50 -20.33 7.10
C GLY A 34 9.41 -19.56 6.15
N ARG A 35 8.85 -18.62 5.38
CA ARG A 35 9.55 -17.76 4.41
C ARG A 35 9.02 -16.32 4.50
N ASP A 36 9.78 -15.37 4.00
CA ASP A 36 9.31 -13.99 3.88
C ASP A 36 8.13 -13.92 2.91
N LYS A 37 6.98 -13.50 3.43
CA LYS A 37 5.72 -13.40 2.68
C LYS A 37 5.88 -12.57 1.40
N ALA A 38 6.68 -11.50 1.46
CA ALA A 38 6.90 -10.61 0.33
C ALA A 38 7.56 -11.33 -0.87
N LEU A 39 8.32 -12.38 -0.61
CA LEU A 39 9.03 -13.17 -1.64
C LEU A 39 8.26 -14.41 -2.10
N LEU A 40 7.04 -14.65 -1.61
CA LEU A 40 6.21 -15.76 -2.08
C LEU A 40 5.82 -15.55 -3.55
N PRO A 41 5.96 -16.59 -4.39
CA PRO A 41 5.56 -16.50 -5.79
C PRO A 41 4.04 -16.40 -5.92
N PHE A 42 3.57 -15.46 -6.74
CA PHE A 42 2.19 -15.27 -7.13
C PHE A 42 2.16 -14.96 -8.63
N ALA A 43 1.41 -15.73 -9.41
CA ALA A 43 1.29 -15.55 -10.86
C ALA A 43 2.65 -15.40 -11.59
N GLY A 44 3.68 -16.14 -11.14
CA GLY A 44 5.03 -16.16 -11.75
C GLY A 44 6.01 -15.09 -11.24
N GLU A 45 5.58 -14.15 -10.40
CA GLU A 45 6.44 -13.11 -9.81
C GLU A 45 6.22 -13.06 -8.28
N PRO A 46 7.17 -12.59 -7.47
CA PRO A 46 6.94 -12.45 -6.02
C PRO A 46 5.87 -11.40 -5.69
N LEU A 47 5.15 -11.59 -4.58
CA LEU A 47 4.11 -10.65 -4.11
C LEU A 47 4.62 -9.19 -4.04
N ILE A 48 5.87 -8.99 -3.64
CA ILE A 48 6.48 -7.65 -3.60
C ILE A 48 6.54 -7.01 -4.99
N ALA A 49 6.82 -7.78 -6.05
CA ALA A 49 6.87 -7.26 -7.42
C ALA A 49 5.48 -6.78 -7.88
N HIS A 50 4.42 -7.51 -7.53
CA HIS A 50 3.04 -7.11 -7.81
C HIS A 50 2.67 -5.82 -7.07
N ALA A 51 2.95 -5.73 -5.77
CA ALA A 51 2.65 -4.53 -4.99
C ALA A 51 3.41 -3.29 -5.50
N VAL A 52 4.69 -3.45 -5.87
CA VAL A 52 5.49 -2.39 -6.50
C VAL A 52 4.88 -1.98 -7.85
N SER A 53 4.50 -2.95 -8.71
CA SER A 53 3.88 -2.67 -10.02
C SER A 53 2.58 -1.88 -9.89
N ILE A 54 1.70 -2.25 -8.96
CA ILE A 54 0.43 -1.55 -8.68
C ILE A 54 0.68 -0.06 -8.38
N LEU A 55 1.64 0.25 -7.51
CA LEU A 55 1.97 1.63 -7.15
C LEU A 55 2.65 2.39 -8.30
N LEU A 56 3.54 1.73 -9.06
CA LEU A 56 4.18 2.33 -10.24
C LEU A 56 3.17 2.64 -11.34
N GLU A 57 2.21 1.73 -11.60
CA GLU A 57 1.13 1.92 -12.58
C GLU A 57 0.16 3.03 -12.13
N ALA A 58 -0.01 3.26 -10.83
CA ALA A 58 -0.72 4.40 -10.29
C ALA A 58 0.06 5.74 -10.40
N GLY A 59 1.28 5.73 -10.99
CA GLY A 59 2.09 6.93 -11.27
C GLY A 59 3.01 7.37 -10.12
N LEU A 60 3.19 6.54 -9.09
CA LEU A 60 3.97 6.87 -7.90
C LEU A 60 5.46 6.49 -8.03
N ALA A 61 6.33 7.24 -7.36
CA ALA A 61 7.66 6.75 -6.99
C ALA A 61 7.51 5.80 -5.81
N VAL A 62 8.15 4.62 -5.88
CA VAL A 62 7.89 3.54 -4.92
C VAL A 62 9.11 3.25 -4.06
N ALA A 63 8.89 3.07 -2.76
CA ALA A 63 9.85 2.50 -1.82
C ALA A 63 9.18 1.38 -1.00
N ILE A 64 9.98 0.57 -0.30
CA ILE A 64 9.51 -0.52 0.56
C ILE A 64 9.74 -0.11 2.01
N ALA A 65 8.70 -0.20 2.84
CA ALA A 65 8.74 0.16 4.25
C ALA A 65 8.42 -1.04 5.16
N GLY A 66 8.93 -1.01 6.39
CA GLY A 66 8.67 -2.04 7.41
C GLY A 66 9.34 -3.39 7.15
N ALA A 67 10.28 -3.46 6.22
CA ALA A 67 11.04 -4.69 5.93
C ALA A 67 11.91 -5.09 7.12
N SER A 68 11.99 -6.39 7.39
CA SER A 68 12.96 -6.91 8.36
C SER A 68 14.39 -6.73 7.84
N SER A 69 15.36 -6.62 8.75
CA SER A 69 16.78 -6.50 8.37
C SER A 69 17.27 -7.69 7.53
N SER A 70 16.74 -8.88 7.75
CA SER A 70 17.09 -10.09 6.99
C SER A 70 16.52 -10.09 5.55
N ALA A 71 15.37 -9.45 5.34
CA ALA A 71 14.73 -9.37 4.02
C ALA A 71 15.23 -8.21 3.16
N ARG A 72 15.87 -7.22 3.76
CA ARG A 72 16.27 -5.97 3.13
C ARG A 72 17.03 -6.14 1.81
N THR A 73 18.07 -6.97 1.82
CA THR A 73 18.91 -7.19 0.63
C THR A 73 18.10 -7.80 -0.52
N SER A 74 17.24 -8.76 -0.23
CA SER A 74 16.40 -9.40 -1.24
C SER A 74 15.33 -8.45 -1.79
N LEU A 75 14.74 -7.61 -0.93
CA LEU A 75 13.69 -6.67 -1.31
C LEU A 75 14.25 -5.45 -2.07
N ALA A 76 15.49 -5.05 -1.83
CA ALA A 76 16.14 -3.94 -2.53
C ALA A 76 16.28 -4.17 -4.05
N ALA A 77 16.12 -5.40 -4.52
CA ALA A 77 16.07 -5.71 -5.96
C ALA A 77 14.78 -5.18 -6.65
N TYR A 78 13.72 -4.87 -5.90
CA TYR A 78 12.42 -4.45 -6.41
C TYR A 78 12.17 -2.95 -6.28
N ALA A 79 12.58 -2.35 -5.16
CA ALA A 79 12.52 -0.90 -4.93
C ALA A 79 13.46 -0.51 -3.76
N PRO A 80 13.81 0.79 -3.59
CA PRO A 80 14.54 1.27 -2.43
C PRO A 80 13.85 0.87 -1.13
N VAL A 81 14.63 0.43 -0.13
CA VAL A 81 14.10 0.01 1.17
C VAL A 81 14.34 1.10 2.21
N VAL A 82 13.26 1.59 2.82
CA VAL A 82 13.29 2.51 3.95
C VAL A 82 13.61 1.72 5.22
N GLU A 83 14.66 2.09 5.91
CA GLU A 83 15.07 1.44 7.16
C GLU A 83 14.13 1.88 8.29
N ASP A 84 13.47 0.93 8.95
CA ASP A 84 12.57 1.22 10.06
C ASP A 84 13.38 1.77 11.25
N SER A 85 13.04 2.96 11.72
CA SER A 85 13.70 3.61 12.86
C SER A 85 13.43 2.91 14.19
N GLN A 86 12.34 2.14 14.28
CA GLN A 86 11.90 1.41 15.48
C GLN A 86 11.42 0.00 15.11
N PRO A 87 12.33 -0.91 14.72
CA PRO A 87 11.97 -2.23 14.24
C PRO A 87 11.23 -3.03 15.32
N GLY A 88 10.28 -3.85 14.87
CA GLY A 88 9.49 -4.72 15.77
C GLY A 88 8.23 -4.07 16.37
N LEU A 89 7.97 -2.78 16.12
CA LEU A 89 6.76 -2.11 16.60
C LEU A 89 5.55 -2.25 15.65
N GLY A 90 5.65 -3.10 14.64
CA GLY A 90 4.58 -3.37 13.70
C GLY A 90 4.51 -2.38 12.53
N PRO A 91 3.47 -2.48 11.67
CA PRO A 91 3.39 -1.71 10.43
C PRO A 91 3.29 -0.20 10.64
N LEU A 92 2.76 0.25 11.78
CA LEU A 92 2.65 1.68 12.11
C LEU A 92 4.03 2.36 12.21
N SER A 93 5.04 1.66 12.74
CA SER A 93 6.42 2.16 12.77
C SER A 93 6.98 2.40 11.38
N GLY A 94 6.81 1.43 10.49
CA GLY A 94 7.21 1.55 9.09
C GLY A 94 6.51 2.71 8.37
N ILE A 95 5.22 2.93 8.65
CA ILE A 95 4.43 4.07 8.13
C ILE A 95 5.02 5.40 8.62
N CYS A 96 5.22 5.56 9.93
CA CYS A 96 5.78 6.78 10.50
C CYS A 96 7.18 7.07 9.95
N THR A 97 8.03 6.04 9.86
CA THR A 97 9.40 6.17 9.32
C THR A 97 9.38 6.58 7.85
N ALA A 98 8.53 5.96 7.04
CA ALA A 98 8.40 6.27 5.62
C ALA A 98 7.91 7.71 5.40
N MET A 99 6.88 8.14 6.14
CA MET A 99 6.37 9.51 6.08
C MET A 99 7.40 10.55 6.54
N ALA A 100 8.20 10.25 7.56
CA ALA A 100 9.26 11.13 8.02
C ALA A 100 10.40 11.26 6.99
N GLY A 101 10.66 10.21 6.22
CA GLY A 101 11.73 10.14 5.23
C GLY A 101 11.40 10.75 3.85
N THR A 102 10.17 11.22 3.63
CA THR A 102 9.76 11.83 2.35
C THR A 102 9.35 13.29 2.52
N SER A 103 9.58 14.12 1.50
CA SER A 103 9.05 15.48 1.42
C SER A 103 7.65 15.53 0.78
N ALA A 104 7.19 14.44 0.19
CA ALA A 104 5.89 14.37 -0.46
C ALA A 104 4.75 14.73 0.50
N ARG A 105 3.75 15.47 0.00
CA ARG A 105 2.56 15.83 0.76
C ARG A 105 1.71 14.62 1.11
N PHE A 106 1.57 13.69 0.18
CA PHE A 106 0.80 12.46 0.37
C PHE A 106 1.69 11.23 0.35
N ALA A 107 1.46 10.32 1.27
CA ALA A 107 2.08 9.00 1.32
C ALA A 107 1.00 7.92 1.10
N VAL A 108 1.21 7.08 0.09
CA VAL A 108 0.30 5.97 -0.25
C VAL A 108 0.89 4.67 0.25
N PHE A 109 0.14 3.96 1.09
CA PHE A 109 0.58 2.70 1.69
C PHE A 109 -0.21 1.52 1.14
N LEU A 110 0.51 0.53 0.62
CA LEU A 110 -0.05 -0.72 0.10
C LEU A 110 0.65 -1.91 0.77
N PRO A 111 -0.06 -2.76 1.53
CA PRO A 111 0.51 -4.00 2.03
C PRO A 111 0.78 -5.00 0.91
N VAL A 112 1.82 -5.79 1.06
CA VAL A 112 2.25 -6.80 0.09
C VAL A 112 1.24 -7.94 -0.11
N ASP A 113 0.29 -8.10 0.80
CA ASP A 113 -0.70 -9.19 0.82
C ASP A 113 -2.01 -8.90 0.07
N LEU A 114 -2.09 -7.82 -0.67
CA LEU A 114 -3.24 -7.43 -1.48
C LEU A 114 -2.89 -7.43 -2.99
N PRO A 115 -2.50 -8.58 -3.57
CA PRO A 115 -1.99 -8.62 -4.95
C PRO A 115 -3.04 -8.39 -6.04
N LEU A 116 -4.33 -8.41 -5.68
CA LEU A 116 -5.45 -8.24 -6.62
C LEU A 116 -6.03 -6.82 -6.63
N LEU A 117 -5.38 -5.85 -6.01
CA LEU A 117 -5.85 -4.46 -6.06
C LEU A 117 -5.56 -3.82 -7.42
N PRO A 118 -6.52 -3.12 -8.05
CA PRO A 118 -6.25 -2.42 -9.30
C PRO A 118 -5.51 -1.09 -9.06
N PRO A 119 -4.57 -0.72 -9.92
CA PRO A 119 -3.89 0.58 -9.86
C PRO A 119 -4.85 1.77 -9.92
N SER A 120 -5.99 1.61 -10.62
CA SER A 120 -7.04 2.65 -10.73
C SER A 120 -7.62 3.05 -9.37
N LEU A 121 -7.76 2.11 -8.42
CA LEU A 121 -8.22 2.42 -7.07
C LEU A 121 -7.19 3.31 -6.34
N ILE A 122 -5.90 2.99 -6.44
CA ILE A 122 -4.83 3.79 -5.83
C ILE A 122 -4.82 5.21 -6.39
N ALA A 123 -4.88 5.33 -7.72
CA ALA A 123 -4.92 6.62 -8.39
C ALA A 123 -6.14 7.46 -7.98
N TYR A 124 -7.31 6.83 -7.85
CA TYR A 124 -8.54 7.51 -7.44
C TYR A 124 -8.49 7.98 -5.98
N LEU A 125 -8.02 7.13 -5.04
CA LEU A 125 -7.86 7.50 -3.64
C LEU A 125 -6.92 8.72 -3.50
N LEU A 126 -5.79 8.70 -4.20
CA LEU A 126 -4.84 9.81 -4.20
C LEU A 126 -5.44 11.08 -4.80
N HIS A 127 -6.13 10.97 -5.94
CA HIS A 127 -6.82 12.10 -6.56
C HIS A 127 -7.86 12.74 -5.62
N HIS A 128 -8.68 11.91 -4.96
CA HIS A 128 -9.65 12.37 -3.98
C HIS A 128 -8.96 13.09 -2.80
N ALA A 129 -7.90 12.49 -2.23
CA ALA A 129 -7.13 13.09 -1.15
C ALA A 129 -6.53 14.44 -1.56
N SER A 130 -6.01 14.55 -2.79
CA SER A 130 -5.39 15.80 -3.31
C SER A 130 -6.39 16.95 -3.44
N ILE A 131 -7.65 16.65 -3.76
CA ILE A 131 -8.71 17.66 -3.89
C ILE A 131 -9.29 18.04 -2.52
N THR A 132 -9.52 17.05 -1.66
CA THR A 132 -10.23 17.27 -0.40
C THR A 132 -9.31 17.64 0.76
N GLY A 133 -8.02 17.28 0.69
CA GLY A 133 -7.05 17.53 1.74
C GLY A 133 -7.28 16.71 3.03
N HIS A 134 -8.08 15.62 2.97
CA HIS A 134 -8.27 14.76 4.14
C HIS A 134 -6.95 14.13 4.59
N ALA A 135 -6.73 14.17 5.90
CA ALA A 135 -5.53 13.59 6.51
C ALA A 135 -5.40 12.07 6.29
N VAL A 136 -6.56 11.40 6.20
CA VAL A 136 -6.66 9.94 5.98
C VAL A 136 -7.73 9.67 4.94
N THR A 137 -7.35 9.03 3.83
CA THR A 137 -8.27 8.56 2.79
C THR A 137 -8.06 7.07 2.57
N VAL A 138 -9.12 6.29 2.68
CA VAL A 138 -9.11 4.83 2.61
C VAL A 138 -10.34 4.32 1.84
N PRO A 139 -10.31 3.09 1.28
CA PRO A 139 -11.49 2.51 0.67
C PRO A 139 -12.48 1.98 1.72
N SER A 140 -13.75 1.88 1.34
CA SER A 140 -14.75 1.08 2.04
C SER A 140 -15.36 0.03 1.11
N MET A 141 -15.77 -1.10 1.67
CA MET A 141 -16.35 -2.22 0.96
C MET A 141 -17.50 -2.80 1.78
N ASN A 142 -18.68 -2.99 1.18
CA ASN A 142 -19.88 -3.42 1.90
C ASN A 142 -20.18 -2.56 3.15
N GLY A 143 -19.91 -1.26 3.09
CA GLY A 143 -20.09 -0.35 4.23
C GLY A 143 -18.99 -0.41 5.30
N PHE A 144 -17.97 -1.25 5.15
CA PHE A 144 -16.85 -1.38 6.09
C PHE A 144 -15.58 -0.74 5.55
N ILE A 145 -14.96 0.09 6.37
CA ILE A 145 -13.65 0.69 6.07
C ILE A 145 -12.59 -0.41 5.92
N GLN A 146 -11.83 -0.34 4.85
CA GLN A 146 -10.61 -1.12 4.66
C GLN A 146 -9.42 -0.27 5.09
N THR A 147 -8.59 -0.77 6.01
CA THR A 147 -7.42 -0.01 6.50
C THR A 147 -6.44 0.32 5.38
N PHE A 148 -6.35 -0.56 4.39
CA PHE A 148 -5.44 -0.43 3.25
C PHE A 148 -6.16 -0.77 1.93
N PRO A 149 -5.67 -0.17 0.82
CA PRO A 149 -4.61 0.83 0.70
C PRO A 149 -5.00 2.14 1.41
N ALA A 150 -4.03 2.87 1.93
CA ALA A 150 -4.28 4.14 2.62
C ALA A 150 -3.49 5.28 1.97
N VAL A 151 -4.13 6.42 1.80
CA VAL A 151 -3.47 7.69 1.46
C VAL A 151 -3.48 8.54 2.72
N LEU A 152 -2.27 8.89 3.18
CA LEU A 152 -2.06 9.72 4.36
C LEU A 152 -1.46 11.06 3.94
N GLU A 153 -2.08 12.15 4.35
CA GLU A 153 -1.54 13.49 4.18
C GLU A 153 -0.48 13.74 5.27
N ARG A 154 0.57 14.48 4.94
CA ARG A 154 1.74 14.69 5.79
C ARG A 154 1.40 15.27 7.18
N SER A 155 0.33 16.05 7.31
CA SER A 155 -0.15 16.58 8.59
C SER A 155 -0.55 15.50 9.60
N ALA A 156 -0.88 14.28 9.14
CA ALA A 156 -1.19 13.16 10.02
C ALA A 156 0.03 12.61 10.79
N LEU A 157 1.27 12.87 10.31
CA LEU A 157 2.48 12.25 10.87
C LEU A 157 2.68 12.51 12.37
N PRO A 158 2.54 13.73 12.91
CA PRO A 158 2.73 13.97 14.34
C PRO A 158 1.76 13.13 15.20
N GLU A 159 0.50 13.04 14.79
CA GLU A 159 -0.52 12.27 15.52
C GLU A 159 -0.24 10.76 15.44
N LEU A 160 0.17 10.24 14.27
CA LEU A 160 0.58 8.84 14.14
C LEU A 160 1.79 8.49 14.99
N GLN A 161 2.76 9.42 15.13
CA GLN A 161 3.91 9.26 16.00
C GLN A 161 3.50 9.25 17.49
N ASN A 162 2.56 10.12 17.89
CA ASN A 162 2.00 10.14 19.23
C ASN A 162 1.33 8.80 19.57
N GLU A 163 0.51 8.27 18.65
CA GLU A 163 -0.13 6.96 18.80
C GLU A 163 0.91 5.82 18.90
N LEU A 164 1.94 5.85 18.08
CA LEU A 164 3.02 4.85 18.14
C LEU A 164 3.74 4.90 19.51
N HIS A 165 4.05 6.10 20.02
CA HIS A 165 4.70 6.28 21.33
C HIS A 165 3.81 5.89 22.50
N SER A 166 2.47 6.07 22.39
CA SER A 166 1.52 5.63 23.41
C SER A 166 1.35 4.10 23.47
N GLY A 167 1.98 3.36 22.54
CA GLY A 167 1.91 1.91 22.48
C GLY A 167 0.87 1.37 21.50
N GLN A 168 0.19 2.21 20.73
CA GLN A 168 -0.71 1.75 19.68
C GLN A 168 0.05 1.00 18.59
N ARG A 169 -0.48 -0.15 18.16
CA ARG A 169 0.10 -1.00 17.09
C ARG A 169 -0.85 -1.18 15.91
N GLY A 170 -2.14 -0.96 16.12
CA GLY A 170 -3.16 -1.11 15.08
C GLY A 170 -3.24 0.11 14.17
N CYS A 171 -3.00 -0.05 12.87
CA CYS A 171 -3.00 1.07 11.92
C CYS A 171 -4.35 1.79 11.87
N PHE A 172 -5.47 1.06 11.82
CA PHE A 172 -6.80 1.70 11.73
C PHE A 172 -7.11 2.59 12.94
N SER A 173 -6.78 2.12 14.15
CA SER A 173 -6.98 2.92 15.38
C SER A 173 -6.10 4.18 15.37
N ALA A 174 -4.85 4.07 14.93
CA ALA A 174 -3.95 5.20 14.79
C ALA A 174 -4.42 6.19 13.71
N PHE A 175 -4.93 5.70 12.56
CA PHE A 175 -5.49 6.54 11.51
C PHE A 175 -6.70 7.32 11.99
N ARG A 176 -7.58 6.67 12.77
CA ARG A 176 -8.74 7.34 13.35
C ARG A 176 -8.32 8.41 14.37
N ALA A 177 -7.40 8.08 15.26
CA ALA A 177 -6.88 9.04 16.23
C ALA A 177 -6.20 10.24 15.55
N ALA A 178 -5.45 10.01 14.47
CA ALA A 178 -4.83 11.08 13.69
C ALA A 178 -5.88 11.98 13.01
N ALA A 179 -6.92 11.40 12.42
CA ALA A 179 -8.01 12.16 11.82
C ALA A 179 -8.77 12.98 12.88
N ASP A 180 -9.10 12.35 14.02
CA ASP A 180 -9.79 13.01 15.15
C ASP A 180 -8.93 14.16 15.72
N GLY A 181 -7.62 13.96 15.89
CA GLY A 181 -6.68 14.98 16.37
C GLY A 181 -6.59 16.21 15.45
N LEU A 182 -6.79 16.00 14.16
CA LEU A 182 -6.87 17.06 13.16
C LEU A 182 -8.29 17.59 12.94
N SER A 183 -9.27 17.13 13.72
CA SER A 183 -10.69 17.49 13.60
C SER A 183 -11.25 17.21 12.20
N GLN A 184 -10.83 16.11 11.59
CA GLN A 184 -11.27 15.68 10.26
C GLN A 184 -11.87 14.28 10.33
N PRO A 185 -12.87 13.95 9.49
CA PRO A 185 -13.30 12.58 9.34
C PRO A 185 -12.28 11.77 8.52
N ILE A 186 -12.24 10.46 8.70
CA ILE A 186 -11.62 9.57 7.72
C ILE A 186 -12.47 9.61 6.44
N ALA A 187 -11.84 9.88 5.30
CA ALA A 187 -12.51 9.78 4.01
C ALA A 187 -12.56 8.31 3.57
N GLY A 188 -13.71 7.67 3.80
CA GLY A 188 -13.99 6.30 3.35
C GLY A 188 -14.66 6.31 1.97
N LEU A 189 -14.00 5.82 0.92
CA LEU A 189 -14.53 5.82 -0.45
C LEU A 189 -15.16 4.47 -0.79
N ASP A 190 -16.43 4.48 -1.18
CA ASP A 190 -17.19 3.28 -1.53
C ASP A 190 -16.70 2.70 -2.88
N VAL A 191 -15.95 1.61 -2.80
CA VAL A 191 -15.33 0.95 -3.96
C VAL A 191 -16.35 0.36 -4.91
N GLU A 192 -17.47 -0.14 -4.40
CA GLU A 192 -18.54 -0.73 -5.20
C GLU A 192 -19.22 0.34 -6.05
N LEU A 193 -19.55 1.47 -5.45
CA LEU A 193 -20.14 2.60 -6.14
C LEU A 193 -19.19 3.17 -7.19
N LEU A 194 -17.90 3.32 -6.86
CA LEU A 194 -16.89 3.81 -7.79
C LEU A 194 -16.70 2.88 -8.99
N ALA A 195 -16.72 1.57 -8.76
CA ALA A 195 -16.63 0.59 -9.85
C ALA A 195 -17.91 0.57 -10.72
N GLN A 196 -19.10 0.64 -10.09
CA GLN A 196 -20.38 0.71 -10.79
C GLN A 196 -20.50 1.97 -11.66
N SER A 197 -19.99 3.09 -11.20
CA SER A 197 -19.96 4.35 -11.95
C SER A 197 -18.85 4.42 -13.01
N GLY A 198 -18.00 3.41 -13.12
CA GLY A 198 -16.89 3.37 -14.08
C GLY A 198 -15.70 4.26 -13.72
N GLN A 199 -15.65 4.81 -12.51
CA GLN A 199 -14.54 5.65 -12.04
C GLN A 199 -13.26 4.83 -11.82
N ILE A 200 -13.40 3.58 -11.42
CA ILE A 200 -12.31 2.62 -11.22
C ILE A 200 -12.65 1.30 -11.88
N SER A 201 -11.63 0.59 -12.35
CA SER A 201 -11.79 -0.72 -12.96
C SER A 201 -10.58 -1.60 -12.71
N HIS A 202 -10.77 -2.91 -12.73
CA HIS A 202 -9.66 -3.85 -12.65
C HIS A 202 -9.17 -4.21 -14.06
N PRO A 203 -7.84 -4.20 -14.32
CA PRO A 203 -7.30 -4.49 -15.66
C PRO A 203 -7.67 -5.89 -16.18
N LEU A 204 -7.90 -6.85 -15.29
CA LEU A 204 -8.34 -8.20 -15.61
C LEU A 204 -9.86 -8.40 -15.44
N GLY A 205 -10.66 -7.34 -15.31
CA GLY A 205 -12.11 -7.43 -15.14
C GLY A 205 -12.58 -8.07 -13.83
N LEU A 206 -11.73 -8.25 -12.83
CA LEU A 206 -12.16 -8.79 -11.53
C LEU A 206 -13.16 -7.86 -10.85
N PRO A 207 -14.25 -8.40 -10.25
CA PRO A 207 -15.22 -7.58 -9.51
C PRO A 207 -14.63 -7.08 -8.19
N PRO A 208 -15.12 -5.93 -7.67
CA PRO A 208 -14.60 -5.27 -6.45
C PRO A 208 -14.48 -6.18 -5.23
N VAL A 209 -15.42 -7.10 -5.05
CA VAL A 209 -15.43 -8.08 -3.94
C VAL A 209 -14.18 -8.98 -3.92
N ARG A 210 -13.43 -9.08 -5.01
CA ARG A 210 -12.21 -9.89 -5.11
C ARG A 210 -10.93 -9.08 -4.88
N TRP A 211 -10.97 -7.75 -4.96
CA TRP A 211 -9.78 -6.90 -4.88
C TRP A 211 -9.09 -6.93 -3.52
N PHE A 212 -9.87 -7.06 -2.44
CA PHE A 212 -9.37 -7.08 -1.05
C PHE A 212 -9.09 -8.49 -0.52
N HIS A 213 -8.80 -9.44 -1.43
CA HIS A 213 -8.42 -10.79 -1.01
C HIS A 213 -7.00 -10.79 -0.41
N ASN A 214 -6.93 -10.92 0.92
CA ASN A 214 -5.66 -10.97 1.65
C ASN A 214 -5.00 -12.35 1.51
N VAL A 215 -3.73 -12.37 1.15
CA VAL A 215 -2.91 -13.59 1.08
C VAL A 215 -2.20 -13.78 2.42
N ASN A 216 -2.81 -14.46 3.38
CA ASN A 216 -2.24 -14.74 4.71
C ASN A 216 -1.79 -16.18 4.90
N THR A 217 -2.26 -17.10 4.08
CA THR A 217 -1.96 -18.53 4.10
C THR A 217 -1.64 -19.02 2.68
N VAL A 218 -1.05 -20.22 2.59
CA VAL A 218 -0.86 -20.89 1.28
C VAL A 218 -2.17 -21.10 0.56
N GLN A 219 -3.26 -21.32 1.29
CA GLN A 219 -4.59 -21.51 0.74
C GLN A 219 -5.14 -20.22 0.13
N ASP A 220 -4.89 -19.06 0.79
CA ASP A 220 -5.26 -17.76 0.23
C ASP A 220 -4.46 -17.45 -1.03
N LEU A 221 -3.18 -17.81 -1.06
CA LEU A 221 -2.32 -17.66 -2.23
C LEU A 221 -2.88 -18.45 -3.43
N HIS A 222 -3.20 -19.74 -3.26
CA HIS A 222 -3.78 -20.55 -4.32
C HIS A 222 -5.13 -20.01 -4.81
N ARG A 223 -5.97 -19.47 -3.89
CA ARG A 223 -7.23 -18.83 -4.27
C ARG A 223 -7.01 -17.57 -5.10
N ALA A 224 -6.04 -16.74 -4.69
CA ALA A 224 -5.69 -15.53 -5.44
C ALA A 224 -5.14 -15.89 -6.84
N GLU A 225 -4.27 -16.91 -6.95
CA GLU A 225 -3.76 -17.40 -8.24
C GLU A 225 -4.87 -17.94 -9.14
N ALA A 226 -5.84 -18.67 -8.59
CA ALA A 226 -6.99 -19.15 -9.36
C ALA A 226 -7.82 -17.97 -9.90
N LEU A 227 -8.07 -16.93 -9.11
CA LEU A 227 -8.77 -15.72 -9.56
C LEU A 227 -7.99 -15.00 -10.67
N TRP A 228 -6.68 -14.85 -10.50
CA TRP A 228 -5.80 -14.25 -11.50
C TRP A 228 -5.83 -15.01 -12.82
N SER A 229 -5.67 -16.35 -12.79
CA SER A 229 -5.61 -17.20 -13.98
C SER A 229 -6.94 -17.22 -14.76
N HIS A 230 -8.09 -17.22 -14.06
CA HIS A 230 -9.41 -17.16 -14.71
C HIS A 230 -9.67 -15.82 -15.39
N ALA A 231 -9.06 -14.75 -14.93
CA ALA A 231 -9.25 -13.42 -15.49
C ALA A 231 -8.41 -13.16 -16.74
N ILE A 232 -7.37 -13.95 -16.99
CA ILE A 232 -6.50 -13.84 -18.19
C ILE A 232 -6.78 -14.93 -19.24
N ALA A 233 -7.67 -15.90 -18.96
CA ALA A 233 -8.09 -16.95 -19.87
C ALA A 233 -9.26 -16.49 -20.74
#